data_e034710710c24d8a13b641c5fe352bbd
#
_entry.id   e034710710c24d8a13b641c5fe352bbd
#
_cell.length_a   1.000
_cell.length_b   1.000
_cell.length_c   1.000
_cell.angle_alpha   90.00
_cell.angle_beta   90.00
_cell.angle_gamma   90.00
#
_symmetry.space_group_name_H-M   'P 1'
#
loop_
_entity.id
_entity.type
_entity.pdbx_description
1 polymer ?
#
loop_
_entity_poly.entity_id
_entity_poly.type
_entity_poly.pdbx_seq_one_letter_code
_entity_poly.pdbx_strand_id
1 'polypeptide(L)'
;MRSKWTLILGTVLFALAACWQSLAAAAPRPAEQPAVLVIGDSLSAGYGLETGAGWVALLQKRLQARQAPWRVVNASISGETTAGGMSSLPALLQRDHPKVVIIELGGNDALRGLSLAATESNLRSMASACEMFGARVLLIGMRIPPNYGAAYTRGFEAIFPRVARLQHTALVPFLLSGVVDHPDWFQADNIHPTAAAHATMLDTVWPVLEPMLHLQAGKR
;
A
#
# COMPACT_ATOMS: atom_id res chain seq x y z
N MET A 1 -33.71 -43.41 71.66
CA MET A 1 -33.61 -43.56 70.21
C MET A 1 -34.23 -42.32 69.56
N ARG A 2 -33.38 -41.37 69.11
CA ARG A 2 -33.82 -40.15 68.45
C ARG A 2 -33.04 -40.06 67.16
N SER A 3 -33.78 -39.91 66.07
CA SER A 3 -33.49 -40.03 64.68
C SER A 3 -32.42 -39.06 64.17
N LYS A 4 -31.42 -39.58 63.40
CA LYS A 4 -30.36 -38.85 62.65
C LYS A 4 -30.80 -38.68 61.17
N TRP A 5 -31.79 -37.87 60.94
CA TRP A 5 -32.29 -37.68 59.54
C TRP A 5 -32.52 -36.21 59.17
N THR A 6 -31.63 -35.28 59.51
CA THR A 6 -31.83 -33.85 59.15
C THR A 6 -30.58 -33.15 58.70
N LEU A 7 -29.66 -33.81 57.96
CA LEU A 7 -28.41 -33.20 57.55
C LEU A 7 -27.98 -33.51 56.09
N ILE A 8 -28.90 -33.88 55.18
CA ILE A 8 -28.56 -34.19 53.80
C ILE A 8 -29.29 -33.33 52.76
N LEU A 9 -30.15 -32.39 53.14
CA LEU A 9 -30.89 -31.55 52.16
C LEU A 9 -30.29 -30.14 51.93
N GLY A 10 -29.17 -29.79 52.56
CA GLY A 10 -28.59 -28.44 52.45
C GLY A 10 -27.49 -28.25 51.39
N THR A 11 -26.96 -29.31 50.80
CA THR A 11 -25.73 -29.24 49.96
C THR A 11 -25.95 -29.39 48.45
N VAL A 12 -27.17 -29.65 47.98
CA VAL A 12 -27.43 -29.84 46.53
C VAL A 12 -27.90 -28.55 45.84
N LEU A 13 -28.34 -27.54 46.57
CA LEU A 13 -28.85 -26.27 46.00
C LEU A 13 -27.79 -25.21 45.73
N PHE A 14 -26.53 -25.41 46.12
CA PHE A 14 -25.43 -24.45 45.87
C PHE A 14 -24.61 -24.76 44.61
N ALA A 15 -24.79 -25.90 43.95
CA ALA A 15 -23.99 -26.33 42.80
C ALA A 15 -24.60 -25.95 41.43
N LEU A 16 -25.82 -25.41 41.37
CA LEU A 16 -26.49 -25.05 40.11
C LEU A 16 -26.47 -23.54 39.79
N ALA A 17 -25.95 -22.69 40.68
CA ALA A 17 -25.86 -21.24 40.47
C ALA A 17 -24.52 -20.78 39.82
N ALA A 18 -23.55 -21.66 39.62
CA ALA A 18 -22.19 -21.29 39.15
C ALA A 18 -21.96 -21.47 37.63
N CYS A 19 -22.93 -21.94 36.86
CA CYS A 19 -22.78 -22.18 35.40
C CYS A 19 -23.41 -21.12 34.49
N TRP A 20 -23.90 -20.01 35.04
CA TRP A 20 -24.31 -18.86 34.24
C TRP A 20 -23.23 -17.79 34.17
N GLN A 21 -21.96 -18.18 34.00
CA GLN A 21 -20.92 -17.23 33.64
C GLN A 21 -20.97 -17.04 32.12
N SER A 22 -21.75 -16.01 31.72
CA SER A 22 -21.38 -15.04 30.73
C SER A 22 -20.71 -15.59 29.48
N LEU A 23 -21.50 -16.04 28.49
CA LEU A 23 -21.16 -15.70 27.10
C LEU A 23 -21.29 -14.16 27.01
N ALA A 24 -20.29 -13.44 27.50
CA ALA A 24 -20.05 -12.08 27.08
C ALA A 24 -19.71 -12.18 25.60
N ALA A 25 -20.71 -12.00 24.75
CA ALA A 25 -20.51 -11.82 23.32
C ALA A 25 -19.44 -10.74 23.21
N ALA A 26 -18.24 -11.12 22.73
CA ALA A 26 -17.17 -10.17 22.45
C ALA A 26 -17.80 -9.10 21.58
N ALA A 27 -17.82 -7.86 22.06
CA ALA A 27 -18.32 -6.74 21.28
C ALA A 27 -17.64 -6.83 19.90
N PRO A 28 -18.39 -6.68 18.80
CA PRO A 28 -17.81 -6.75 17.47
C PRO A 28 -16.65 -5.76 17.44
N ARG A 29 -15.44 -6.25 17.15
CA ARG A 29 -14.30 -5.38 16.93
C ARG A 29 -14.71 -4.37 15.87
N PRO A 30 -14.46 -3.06 16.06
CA PRO A 30 -14.68 -2.10 14.99
C PRO A 30 -14.06 -2.65 13.71
N ALA A 31 -14.82 -2.70 12.63
CA ALA A 31 -14.33 -3.21 11.36
C ALA A 31 -13.04 -2.46 11.03
N GLU A 32 -11.94 -3.19 10.91
CA GLU A 32 -10.64 -2.58 10.61
C GLU A 32 -10.74 -1.87 9.26
N GLN A 33 -10.33 -0.60 9.23
CA GLN A 33 -10.40 0.19 8.00
C GLN A 33 -9.56 -0.49 6.92
N PRO A 34 -10.10 -0.67 5.70
CA PRO A 34 -9.33 -1.23 4.60
C PRO A 34 -8.08 -0.39 4.34
N ALA A 35 -6.96 -1.05 4.07
CA ALA A 35 -5.68 -0.39 3.89
C ALA A 35 -5.30 -0.30 2.41
N VAL A 36 -4.72 0.85 2.03
CA VAL A 36 -3.86 1.02 0.87
C VAL A 36 -2.42 0.96 1.36
N LEU A 37 -1.67 -0.05 0.95
CA LEU A 37 -0.24 -0.15 1.19
C LEU A 37 0.51 0.46 0.01
N VAL A 38 1.44 1.37 0.27
CA VAL A 38 2.37 1.89 -0.73
C VAL A 38 3.74 1.33 -0.43
N ILE A 39 4.30 0.60 -1.38
CA ILE A 39 5.69 0.13 -1.38
C ILE A 39 6.40 0.79 -2.55
N GLY A 40 7.36 1.64 -2.22
CA GLY A 40 8.03 2.51 -3.18
C GLY A 40 9.42 2.92 -2.72
N ASP A 41 10.00 3.83 -3.46
CA ASP A 41 11.32 4.38 -3.18
C ASP A 41 11.26 5.82 -2.61
N SER A 42 12.28 6.64 -2.89
CA SER A 42 12.38 8.01 -2.40
C SER A 42 11.24 8.92 -2.85
N LEU A 43 10.65 8.67 -4.03
CA LEU A 43 9.55 9.47 -4.56
C LEU A 43 8.27 9.29 -3.73
N SER A 44 8.03 8.08 -3.26
CA SER A 44 6.88 7.77 -2.40
C SER A 44 7.19 7.96 -0.92
N ALA A 45 8.45 7.83 -0.51
CA ALA A 45 8.88 8.14 0.86
C ALA A 45 8.83 9.65 1.17
N GLY A 46 8.88 10.51 0.15
CA GLY A 46 8.91 11.96 0.32
C GLY A 46 10.31 12.46 0.71
N TYR A 47 11.35 11.94 0.05
CA TYR A 47 12.74 12.33 0.30
C TYR A 47 12.94 13.85 0.20
N GLY A 48 13.63 14.41 1.21
CA GLY A 48 13.94 15.85 1.27
C GLY A 48 12.76 16.76 1.61
N LEU A 49 11.58 16.20 1.92
CA LEU A 49 10.37 16.96 2.24
C LEU A 49 10.08 16.98 3.73
N GLU A 50 9.34 18.00 4.15
CA GLU A 50 8.72 18.00 5.47
C GLU A 50 7.70 16.86 5.58
N THR A 51 7.56 16.33 6.79
CA THR A 51 6.58 15.28 7.08
C THR A 51 5.16 15.70 6.66
N GLY A 52 4.51 14.87 5.86
CA GLY A 52 3.14 15.13 5.43
C GLY A 52 3.02 15.96 4.13
N ALA A 53 4.13 16.33 3.47
CA ALA A 53 4.13 17.03 2.18
C ALA A 53 4.17 16.10 0.96
N GLY A 54 4.59 14.84 1.12
CA GLY A 54 4.68 13.86 0.03
C GLY A 54 3.31 13.41 -0.49
N TRP A 55 3.24 12.95 -1.74
CA TRP A 55 2.00 12.57 -2.42
C TRP A 55 1.22 11.45 -1.68
N VAL A 56 1.92 10.53 -1.01
CA VAL A 56 1.29 9.46 -0.21
C VAL A 56 0.57 10.04 1.02
N ALA A 57 1.15 11.02 1.68
CA ALA A 57 0.50 11.72 2.78
C ALA A 57 -0.69 12.58 2.29
N LEU A 58 -0.56 13.20 1.11
CA LEU A 58 -1.65 13.91 0.46
C LEU A 58 -2.79 12.97 0.07
N LEU A 59 -2.50 11.72 -0.33
CA LEU A 59 -3.51 10.68 -0.57
C LEU A 59 -4.33 10.42 0.70
N GLN A 60 -3.68 10.24 1.86
CA GLN A 60 -4.40 10.05 3.13
C GLN A 60 -5.29 11.26 3.46
N LYS A 61 -4.79 12.49 3.26
CA LYS A 61 -5.59 13.71 3.46
C LYS A 61 -6.79 13.77 2.50
N ARG A 62 -6.61 13.40 1.23
CA ARG A 62 -7.69 13.35 0.23
C ARG A 62 -8.78 12.35 0.61
N LEU A 63 -8.41 11.17 1.10
CA LEU A 63 -9.35 10.16 1.57
C LEU A 63 -10.12 10.62 2.81
N GLN A 64 -9.44 11.27 3.75
CA GLN A 64 -10.08 11.84 4.95
C GLN A 64 -11.08 12.96 4.59
N ALA A 65 -10.70 13.87 3.70
CA ALA A 65 -11.58 14.95 3.22
C ALA A 65 -12.84 14.40 2.52
N ARG A 66 -12.76 13.23 1.91
CA ARG A 66 -13.89 12.51 1.30
C ARG A 66 -14.64 11.60 2.28
N GLN A 67 -14.27 11.59 3.54
CA GLN A 67 -14.83 10.69 4.57
C GLN A 67 -14.75 9.20 4.16
N ALA A 68 -13.77 8.85 3.34
CA ALA A 68 -13.56 7.49 2.86
C ALA A 68 -12.94 6.64 3.99
N PRO A 69 -13.48 5.44 4.29
CA PRO A 69 -13.03 4.62 5.39
C PRO A 69 -11.75 3.85 5.05
N TRP A 70 -10.74 4.53 4.48
CA TRP A 70 -9.48 3.94 4.09
C TRP A 70 -8.32 4.51 4.89
N ARG A 71 -7.40 3.66 5.31
CA ARG A 71 -6.09 4.07 5.83
C ARG A 71 -5.01 3.87 4.76
N VAL A 72 -4.01 4.74 4.75
CA VAL A 72 -2.84 4.62 3.88
C VAL A 72 -1.63 4.24 4.73
N VAL A 73 -0.95 3.19 4.33
CA VAL A 73 0.30 2.74 4.94
C VAL A 73 1.42 2.99 3.95
N ASN A 74 2.31 3.91 4.28
CA ASN A 74 3.50 4.17 3.47
C ASN A 74 4.66 3.32 4.01
N ALA A 75 5.06 2.30 3.26
CA ALA A 75 6.21 1.45 3.54
C ALA A 75 7.38 1.70 2.57
N SER A 76 7.38 2.88 1.91
CA SER A 76 8.41 3.25 0.95
C SER A 76 9.73 3.60 1.66
N ILE A 77 10.85 3.20 1.05
CA ILE A 77 12.19 3.42 1.58
C ILE A 77 13.05 4.10 0.50
N SER A 78 13.65 5.23 0.83
CA SER A 78 14.54 5.93 -0.10
C SER A 78 15.68 5.04 -0.58
N GLY A 79 15.89 4.98 -1.90
CA GLY A 79 16.90 4.14 -2.51
C GLY A 79 16.49 2.67 -2.70
N GLU A 80 15.24 2.30 -2.38
CA GLU A 80 14.77 0.92 -2.49
C GLU A 80 14.75 0.43 -3.94
N THR A 81 15.04 -0.85 -4.10
CA THR A 81 15.03 -1.56 -5.38
C THR A 81 13.86 -2.54 -5.45
N THR A 82 13.58 -3.07 -6.64
CA THR A 82 12.59 -4.12 -6.77
C THR A 82 12.94 -5.38 -5.98
N ALA A 83 14.23 -5.69 -5.81
CA ALA A 83 14.69 -6.83 -5.01
C ALA A 83 14.42 -6.63 -3.50
N GLY A 84 14.70 -5.43 -2.98
CA GLY A 84 14.42 -5.12 -1.58
C GLY A 84 12.91 -5.07 -1.29
N GLY A 85 12.15 -4.43 -2.17
CA GLY A 85 10.68 -4.43 -2.08
C GLY A 85 10.08 -5.83 -2.10
N MET A 86 10.57 -6.72 -2.97
CA MET A 86 10.13 -8.13 -2.99
C MET A 86 10.45 -8.87 -1.68
N SER A 87 11.60 -8.57 -1.06
CA SER A 87 12.00 -9.16 0.22
C SER A 87 11.12 -8.72 1.39
N SER A 88 10.72 -7.45 1.42
CA SER A 88 9.93 -6.86 2.52
C SER A 88 8.42 -7.11 2.38
N LEU A 89 7.92 -7.29 1.15
CA LEU A 89 6.49 -7.38 0.84
C LEU A 89 5.72 -8.44 1.66
N PRO A 90 6.20 -9.69 1.86
CA PRO A 90 5.45 -10.70 2.60
C PRO A 90 5.11 -10.27 4.03
N ALA A 91 6.06 -9.67 4.74
CA ALA A 91 5.85 -9.16 6.10
C ALA A 91 4.86 -8.00 6.13
N LEU A 92 4.92 -7.10 5.13
CA LEU A 92 4.00 -5.98 4.98
C LEU A 92 2.55 -6.45 4.72
N LEU A 93 2.38 -7.42 3.84
CA LEU A 93 1.06 -8.01 3.56
C LEU A 93 0.43 -8.63 4.81
N GLN A 94 1.22 -9.39 5.58
CA GLN A 94 0.76 -10.02 6.82
C GLN A 94 0.45 -9.00 7.93
N ARG A 95 1.23 -7.94 8.04
CA ARG A 95 1.06 -6.92 9.08
C ARG A 95 -0.15 -6.02 8.82
N ASP A 96 -0.32 -5.59 7.57
CA ASP A 96 -1.23 -4.50 7.24
C ASP A 96 -2.54 -4.97 6.59
N HIS A 97 -2.64 -6.24 6.16
CA HIS A 97 -3.78 -6.83 5.48
C HIS A 97 -4.40 -5.91 4.40
N PRO A 98 -3.57 -5.37 3.46
CA PRO A 98 -4.03 -4.36 2.52
C PRO A 98 -5.08 -4.93 1.55
N LYS A 99 -6.01 -4.09 1.12
CA LYS A 99 -6.96 -4.39 0.04
C LYS A 99 -6.47 -3.87 -1.31
N VAL A 100 -5.59 -2.88 -1.28
CA VAL A 100 -4.91 -2.32 -2.45
C VAL A 100 -3.43 -2.17 -2.10
N VAL A 101 -2.55 -2.60 -3.00
CA VAL A 101 -1.11 -2.37 -2.91
C VAL A 101 -0.68 -1.52 -4.11
N ILE A 102 -0.02 -0.41 -3.83
CA ILE A 102 0.62 0.43 -4.84
C ILE A 102 2.10 0.05 -4.86
N ILE A 103 2.61 -0.37 -6.01
CA ILE A 103 4.02 -0.70 -6.23
C ILE A 103 4.65 0.40 -7.10
N GLU A 104 5.54 1.19 -6.52
CA GLU A 104 6.28 2.29 -7.16
C GLU A 104 7.77 2.02 -6.98
N LEU A 105 8.33 1.09 -7.75
CA LEU A 105 9.71 0.63 -7.66
C LEU A 105 10.30 0.39 -9.07
N GLY A 106 11.62 0.32 -9.13
CA GLY A 106 12.39 0.06 -10.34
C GLY A 106 13.24 1.24 -10.79
N GLY A 107 12.93 2.46 -10.33
CA GLY A 107 13.74 3.64 -10.60
C GLY A 107 15.21 3.44 -10.18
N ASN A 108 15.41 2.97 -8.95
CA ASN A 108 16.76 2.68 -8.42
C ASN A 108 17.45 1.52 -9.13
N ASP A 109 16.71 0.50 -9.56
CA ASP A 109 17.27 -0.59 -10.38
C ASP A 109 17.85 -0.02 -11.69
N ALA A 110 17.08 0.82 -12.37
CA ALA A 110 17.48 1.40 -13.62
C ALA A 110 18.63 2.42 -13.49
N LEU A 111 18.57 3.30 -12.49
CA LEU A 111 19.63 4.28 -12.23
C LEU A 111 20.97 3.63 -11.86
N ARG A 112 20.96 2.42 -11.29
CA ARG A 112 22.14 1.61 -10.97
C ARG A 112 22.57 0.69 -12.12
N GLY A 113 21.88 0.72 -13.27
CA GLY A 113 22.18 -0.13 -14.43
C GLY A 113 21.93 -1.62 -14.18
N LEU A 114 21.00 -1.96 -13.28
CA LEU A 114 20.69 -3.36 -12.96
C LEU A 114 19.96 -4.05 -14.12
N SER A 115 19.88 -5.37 -14.05
CA SER A 115 19.24 -6.19 -15.09
C SER A 115 17.75 -5.87 -15.22
N LEU A 116 17.33 -5.41 -16.39
CA LEU A 116 15.92 -5.16 -16.71
C LEU A 116 15.06 -6.43 -16.58
N ALA A 117 15.63 -7.59 -16.91
CA ALA A 117 14.94 -8.88 -16.73
C ALA A 117 14.71 -9.21 -15.27
N ALA A 118 15.66 -8.91 -14.39
CA ALA A 118 15.50 -9.08 -12.94
C ALA A 118 14.45 -8.10 -12.37
N THR A 119 14.49 -6.82 -12.77
CA THR A 119 13.49 -5.81 -12.41
C THR A 119 12.08 -6.26 -12.80
N GLU A 120 11.89 -6.72 -14.05
CA GLU A 120 10.61 -7.23 -14.53
C GLU A 120 10.14 -8.45 -13.72
N SER A 121 11.03 -9.41 -13.49
CA SER A 121 10.73 -10.62 -12.72
C SER A 121 10.29 -10.29 -11.30
N ASN A 122 10.99 -9.36 -10.61
CA ASN A 122 10.66 -8.94 -9.27
C ASN A 122 9.28 -8.26 -9.22
N LEU A 123 9.00 -7.32 -10.12
CA LEU A 123 7.70 -6.63 -10.18
C LEU A 123 6.55 -7.61 -10.44
N ARG A 124 6.75 -8.60 -11.32
CA ARG A 124 5.76 -9.67 -11.57
C ARG A 124 5.53 -10.52 -10.32
N SER A 125 6.59 -10.92 -9.65
CA SER A 125 6.50 -11.72 -8.42
C SER A 125 5.79 -10.97 -7.30
N MET A 126 6.07 -9.67 -7.14
CA MET A 126 5.38 -8.81 -6.17
C MET A 126 3.88 -8.71 -6.49
N ALA A 127 3.52 -8.48 -7.75
CA ALA A 127 2.13 -8.40 -8.17
C ALA A 127 1.38 -9.72 -7.91
N SER A 128 1.98 -10.85 -8.29
CA SER A 128 1.42 -12.19 -8.01
C SER A 128 1.25 -12.45 -6.51
N ALA A 129 2.23 -12.07 -5.67
CA ALA A 129 2.14 -12.25 -4.23
C ALA A 129 1.00 -11.42 -3.62
N CYS A 130 0.80 -10.18 -4.07
CA CYS A 130 -0.32 -9.35 -3.65
C CYS A 130 -1.67 -9.97 -4.04
N GLU A 131 -1.80 -10.45 -5.28
CA GLU A 131 -3.02 -11.09 -5.77
C GLU A 131 -3.35 -12.36 -4.99
N MET A 132 -2.36 -13.23 -4.75
CA MET A 132 -2.51 -14.43 -3.93
C MET A 132 -2.95 -14.10 -2.49
N PHE A 133 -2.54 -12.94 -1.98
CA PHE A 133 -2.97 -12.43 -0.66
C PHE A 133 -4.39 -11.84 -0.69
N GLY A 134 -4.99 -11.67 -1.87
CA GLY A 134 -6.32 -11.07 -2.07
C GLY A 134 -6.31 -9.54 -2.15
N ALA A 135 -5.16 -8.93 -2.42
CA ALA A 135 -5.02 -7.50 -2.64
C ALA A 135 -5.00 -7.15 -4.14
N ARG A 136 -5.65 -6.06 -4.52
CA ARG A 136 -5.53 -5.51 -5.87
C ARG A 136 -4.25 -4.70 -6.00
N VAL A 137 -3.62 -4.73 -7.17
CA VAL A 137 -2.35 -4.05 -7.42
C VAL A 137 -2.55 -2.85 -8.35
N LEU A 138 -1.98 -1.72 -7.95
CA LEU A 138 -1.70 -0.58 -8.81
C LEU A 138 -0.19 -0.50 -9.02
N LEU A 139 0.25 -0.75 -10.24
CA LEU A 139 1.64 -0.57 -10.62
C LEU A 139 1.85 0.87 -11.09
N ILE A 140 2.91 1.52 -10.61
CA ILE A 140 3.30 2.86 -11.04
C ILE A 140 4.59 2.77 -11.85
N GLY A 141 4.52 3.20 -13.11
CA GLY A 141 5.63 3.23 -14.02
C GLY A 141 6.55 4.42 -13.83
N MET A 142 7.80 4.23 -14.21
CA MET A 142 8.87 5.22 -14.17
C MET A 142 9.60 5.33 -15.48
N ARG A 143 10.28 6.46 -15.67
CA ARG A 143 11.21 6.72 -16.76
C ARG A 143 12.54 7.17 -16.19
N ILE A 144 13.62 6.90 -16.91
CA ILE A 144 14.96 7.37 -16.58
C ILE A 144 15.49 8.29 -17.67
N PRO A 145 16.46 9.17 -17.34
CA PRO A 145 17.05 10.07 -18.32
C PRO A 145 17.66 9.34 -19.53
N PRO A 146 17.63 9.94 -20.73
CA PRO A 146 18.07 9.28 -21.97
C PRO A 146 19.58 9.00 -22.05
N ASN A 147 20.39 9.61 -21.18
CA ASN A 147 21.84 9.39 -21.11
C ASN A 147 22.23 7.97 -20.64
N TYR A 148 21.30 7.15 -20.16
CA TYR A 148 21.52 5.72 -19.91
C TYR A 148 21.51 4.86 -21.18
N GLY A 149 21.34 5.47 -22.35
CA GLY A 149 21.30 4.80 -23.64
C GLY A 149 19.88 4.39 -24.06
N ALA A 150 19.54 4.72 -25.31
CA ALA A 150 18.17 4.62 -25.82
C ALA A 150 17.58 3.20 -25.75
N ALA A 151 18.37 2.14 -25.91
CA ALA A 151 17.88 0.77 -25.83
C ALA A 151 17.51 0.40 -24.39
N TYR A 152 18.35 0.76 -23.41
CA TYR A 152 18.12 0.50 -21.99
C TYR A 152 16.92 1.30 -21.47
N THR A 153 16.86 2.60 -21.79
CA THR A 153 15.76 3.49 -21.38
C THR A 153 14.41 3.00 -21.88
N ARG A 154 14.31 2.68 -23.19
CA ARG A 154 13.07 2.12 -23.76
C ARG A 154 12.74 0.74 -23.18
N GLY A 155 13.75 -0.10 -22.96
CA GLY A 155 13.59 -1.41 -22.35
C GLY A 155 13.02 -1.31 -20.94
N PHE A 156 13.53 -0.37 -20.14
CA PHE A 156 13.03 -0.09 -18.79
C PHE A 156 11.57 0.40 -18.80
N GLU A 157 11.26 1.42 -19.58
CA GLU A 157 9.90 1.96 -19.69
C GLU A 157 8.88 0.90 -20.12
N ALA A 158 9.28 -0.02 -20.99
CA ALA A 158 8.42 -1.10 -21.50
C ALA A 158 8.11 -2.19 -20.47
N ILE A 159 8.83 -2.27 -19.35
CA ILE A 159 8.58 -3.25 -18.28
C ILE A 159 7.19 -3.07 -17.70
N PHE A 160 6.84 -1.87 -17.32
CA PHE A 160 5.61 -1.57 -16.56
C PHE A 160 4.33 -1.97 -17.30
N PRO A 161 4.10 -1.54 -18.57
CA PRO A 161 2.91 -1.97 -19.31
C PRO A 161 2.92 -3.47 -19.61
N ARG A 162 4.08 -4.10 -19.74
CA ARG A 162 4.20 -5.54 -19.95
C ARG A 162 3.80 -6.30 -18.69
N VAL A 163 4.32 -5.90 -17.52
CA VAL A 163 3.96 -6.49 -16.21
C VAL A 163 2.47 -6.27 -15.94
N ALA A 164 1.96 -5.06 -16.12
CA ALA A 164 0.55 -4.75 -15.89
C ALA A 164 -0.38 -5.64 -16.73
N ARG A 165 -0.06 -5.84 -18.01
CA ARG A 165 -0.83 -6.72 -18.89
C ARG A 165 -0.75 -8.18 -18.46
N LEU A 166 0.44 -8.69 -18.10
CA LEU A 166 0.65 -10.10 -17.73
C LEU A 166 0.05 -10.45 -16.37
N GLN A 167 0.01 -9.50 -15.45
CA GLN A 167 -0.49 -9.67 -14.09
C GLN A 167 -1.89 -9.06 -13.90
N HIS A 168 -2.54 -8.59 -14.98
CA HIS A 168 -3.86 -7.97 -14.94
C HIS A 168 -4.00 -6.86 -13.88
N THR A 169 -2.91 -6.11 -13.63
CA THR A 169 -2.90 -5.02 -12.66
C THR A 169 -3.31 -3.69 -13.30
N ALA A 170 -3.82 -2.76 -12.46
CA ALA A 170 -3.94 -1.37 -12.86
C ALA A 170 -2.55 -0.73 -13.07
N LEU A 171 -2.46 0.27 -13.93
CA LEU A 171 -1.19 0.94 -14.27
C LEU A 171 -1.37 2.46 -14.32
N VAL A 172 -0.51 3.16 -13.59
CA VAL A 172 -0.15 4.56 -13.89
C VAL A 172 1.12 4.51 -14.75
N PRO A 173 1.09 4.94 -16.01
CA PRO A 173 2.22 4.75 -16.93
C PRO A 173 3.49 5.47 -16.48
N PHE A 174 3.37 6.67 -15.86
CA PHE A 174 4.49 7.47 -15.42
C PHE A 174 4.10 8.40 -14.28
N LEU A 175 4.71 8.21 -13.10
CA LEU A 175 4.39 8.97 -11.88
C LEU A 175 4.60 10.47 -12.04
N LEU A 176 5.69 10.86 -12.73
CA LEU A 176 6.08 12.26 -12.88
C LEU A 176 5.47 12.93 -14.12
N SER A 177 4.40 12.36 -14.69
CA SER A 177 3.64 12.99 -15.75
C SER A 177 3.10 14.35 -15.26
N GLY A 178 3.33 15.40 -16.07
CA GLY A 178 3.00 16.79 -15.67
C GLY A 178 3.94 17.42 -14.64
N VAL A 179 4.95 16.69 -14.16
CA VAL A 179 6.01 17.22 -13.28
C VAL A 179 7.29 17.51 -14.05
N VAL A 180 7.66 16.62 -14.98
CA VAL A 180 8.93 16.70 -15.74
C VAL A 180 9.06 17.95 -16.61
N ASP A 181 7.95 18.60 -16.94
CA ASP A 181 7.92 19.84 -17.73
C ASP A 181 8.19 21.08 -16.87
N HIS A 182 8.39 20.92 -15.55
CA HIS A 182 8.63 21.98 -14.57
C HIS A 182 9.99 21.77 -13.87
N PRO A 183 11.11 22.24 -14.43
CA PRO A 183 12.43 22.08 -13.81
C PRO A 183 12.55 22.69 -12.41
N ASP A 184 11.79 23.73 -12.13
CA ASP A 184 11.69 24.39 -10.82
C ASP A 184 10.96 23.56 -9.75
N TRP A 185 10.32 22.46 -10.15
CA TRP A 185 9.67 21.52 -9.23
C TRP A 185 10.59 20.39 -8.78
N PHE A 186 11.88 20.46 -9.14
CA PHE A 186 12.86 19.48 -8.68
C PHE A 186 13.80 20.11 -7.63
N GLN A 187 14.29 19.28 -6.73
CA GLN A 187 15.31 19.64 -5.77
C GLN A 187 16.66 19.87 -6.49
N ALA A 188 17.67 20.34 -5.78
CA ALA A 188 18.98 20.65 -6.35
C ALA A 188 19.68 19.45 -7.05
N ASP A 189 19.23 18.22 -6.76
CA ASP A 189 19.73 17.00 -7.39
C ASP A 189 19.09 16.70 -8.77
N ASN A 190 18.09 17.46 -9.18
CA ASN A 190 17.31 17.29 -10.41
C ASN A 190 16.65 15.89 -10.57
N ILE A 191 16.48 15.17 -9.47
CA ILE A 191 15.88 13.83 -9.44
C ILE A 191 14.60 13.85 -8.59
N HIS A 192 14.67 14.42 -7.39
CA HIS A 192 13.58 14.39 -6.44
C HIS A 192 12.69 15.62 -6.56
N PRO A 193 11.36 15.43 -6.67
CA PRO A 193 10.42 16.55 -6.71
C PRO A 193 10.40 17.35 -5.41
N THR A 194 10.17 18.66 -5.52
CA THR A 194 9.86 19.53 -4.38
C THR A 194 8.40 19.34 -3.93
N ALA A 195 8.04 19.85 -2.77
CA ALA A 195 6.68 19.76 -2.24
C ALA A 195 5.60 20.27 -3.24
N ALA A 196 5.93 21.27 -4.07
CA ALA A 196 5.03 21.81 -5.08
C ALA A 196 4.55 20.75 -6.11
N ALA A 197 5.38 19.80 -6.46
CA ALA A 197 5.07 18.78 -7.45
C ALA A 197 4.14 17.67 -6.93
N HIS A 198 4.10 17.44 -5.61
CA HIS A 198 3.46 16.25 -5.05
C HIS A 198 1.94 16.23 -5.17
N ALA A 199 1.29 17.37 -5.28
CA ALA A 199 -0.14 17.44 -5.61
C ALA A 199 -0.40 16.91 -7.02
N THR A 200 0.41 17.30 -8.00
CA THR A 200 0.34 16.81 -9.38
C THR A 200 0.65 15.31 -9.48
N MET A 201 1.63 14.81 -8.72
CA MET A 201 1.90 13.37 -8.62
C MET A 201 0.67 12.60 -8.12
N LEU A 202 0.00 13.10 -7.07
CA LEU A 202 -1.24 12.49 -6.58
C LEU A 202 -2.34 12.56 -7.65
N ASP A 203 -2.47 13.67 -8.36
CA ASP A 203 -3.48 13.85 -9.42
C ASP A 203 -3.21 12.92 -10.62
N THR A 204 -1.97 12.53 -10.86
CA THR A 204 -1.59 11.50 -11.83
C THR A 204 -2.02 10.09 -11.38
N VAL A 205 -1.92 9.79 -10.09
CA VAL A 205 -2.28 8.49 -9.51
C VAL A 205 -3.79 8.34 -9.30
N TRP A 206 -4.46 9.41 -8.89
CA TRP A 206 -5.83 9.38 -8.42
C TRP A 206 -6.85 8.80 -9.39
N PRO A 207 -6.88 9.14 -10.70
CA PRO A 207 -7.89 8.63 -11.64
C PRO A 207 -7.86 7.10 -11.80
N VAL A 208 -6.69 6.48 -11.57
CA VAL A 208 -6.54 5.03 -11.65
C VAL A 208 -6.83 4.37 -10.29
N LEU A 209 -6.47 5.03 -9.19
CA LEU A 209 -6.66 4.49 -7.84
C LEU A 209 -8.11 4.60 -7.37
N GLU A 210 -8.79 5.72 -7.60
CA GLU A 210 -10.14 5.99 -7.07
C GLU A 210 -11.16 4.87 -7.39
N PRO A 211 -11.25 4.34 -8.62
CA PRO A 211 -12.14 3.21 -8.93
C PRO A 211 -11.78 1.95 -8.14
N MET A 212 -10.49 1.75 -7.83
CA MET A 212 -10.04 0.60 -7.06
C MET A 212 -10.46 0.68 -5.58
N LEU A 213 -10.76 1.85 -5.07
CA LEU A 213 -11.21 2.05 -3.69
C LEU A 213 -12.74 1.88 -3.55
N HIS A 214 -13.48 1.67 -4.64
CA HIS A 214 -14.95 1.62 -4.66
C HIS A 214 -15.58 2.81 -3.90
N LEU A 215 -14.99 3.97 -4.04
CA LEU A 215 -15.54 5.20 -3.47
C LEU A 215 -16.81 5.54 -4.26
N GLN A 216 -17.95 5.64 -3.58
CA GLN A 216 -19.14 6.15 -4.22
C GLN A 216 -18.89 7.59 -4.66
N ALA A 217 -19.22 7.91 -5.91
CA ALA A 217 -19.18 9.29 -6.36
C ALA A 217 -20.04 10.11 -5.38
N GLY A 218 -19.42 11.05 -4.68
CA GLY A 218 -20.13 11.86 -3.70
C GLY A 218 -21.36 12.46 -4.36
N LYS A 219 -22.54 12.27 -3.77
CA LYS A 219 -23.72 13.01 -4.15
C LYS A 219 -23.38 14.50 -4.01
N ARG A 220 -23.22 15.18 -5.14
CA ARG A 220 -23.10 16.65 -5.17
C ARG A 220 -24.46 17.26 -4.84
#